data_cf0638f8c86ff16faab6d871488c15db
#
_entry.id   cf0638f8c86ff16faab6d871488c15db
#
_cell.length_a   1.000
_cell.length_b   1.000
_cell.length_c   1.000
_cell.angle_alpha   90.00
_cell.angle_beta   90.00
_cell.angle_gamma   90.00
#
_symmetry.space_group_name_H-M   'P 1'
#
loop_
_entity.id
_entity.type
_entity.pdbx_description
1 polymer ?
#
loop_
_entity_poly.entity_id
_entity_poly.type
_entity_poly.pdbx_seq_one_letter_code
_entity_poly.pdbx_strand_id
1 'polypeptide(L)'
;MQVKEILPNIDLSRWEEQYLEAFGIKDVEEYLYPTYKYVERPERYDNMEEGKELLHKILSNQTNHIGIVQDCDCDGLFSAVMMYNFLKNDLKVKNPIFIYFHSDKKHGITENVQNWVLHNEINLLIVPDAGSNDYQAQEDLNFLNTHILIIDHHKIVPYKKEYISNYETVVISNQQGWVKNKCLSGTGVVNKFIKYYCDNTSSCKTKVSAKYVDLVAFSLVSDNCNMLSQENRDFLMVGTSIANTQNEFLAYLNENLNYTNEITWKSIGFMICPYLNAVCRSDNQQLKAELFFCFTSGHSEMFESVLAKIKDQKAIQDKIVTKTIKDGCSMVLRTDNVPLLGIKHLENVEQYPYSGLIANKLKDETPIVFATHESNGCVTGSCRSDYEILNLCQDSGLFEIAQGHDKAFGIGYKKENEEKIYKYIQDKFTNEKIELPSIPVVKSYDLEKDDLPKCLFGFADQWECIWNNNLIKPVFAIDFKLNVS
;
A
#
# COMPACT_ATOMS: atom_id res chain seq x y z
N MET A 1 16.04 6.22 26.41
CA MET A 1 14.85 6.19 25.58
C MET A 1 14.09 7.46 25.90
N GLN A 2 13.83 8.31 24.90
CA GLN A 2 13.07 9.54 25.14
C GLN A 2 11.58 9.22 24.99
N VAL A 3 10.77 9.73 25.94
CA VAL A 3 9.31 9.59 25.95
C VAL A 3 8.72 10.95 25.63
N LYS A 4 7.74 10.98 24.71
CA LYS A 4 7.00 12.21 24.35
C LYS A 4 5.55 12.08 24.80
N GLU A 5 5.12 12.93 25.73
CA GLU A 5 3.72 12.98 26.15
C GLU A 5 2.82 13.61 25.09
N ILE A 6 1.73 12.93 24.74
CA ILE A 6 0.71 13.41 23.81
C ILE A 6 -0.27 14.33 24.53
N LEU A 7 -0.66 13.99 25.77
CA LEU A 7 -1.60 14.73 26.59
C LEU A 7 -1.00 15.10 27.95
N PRO A 8 -0.06 16.06 28.03
CA PRO A 8 0.54 16.47 29.30
C PRO A 8 -0.50 17.00 30.29
N ASN A 9 -1.56 17.65 29.79
CA ASN A 9 -2.69 18.17 30.56
C ASN A 9 -3.97 17.39 30.21
N ILE A 10 -4.15 16.22 30.82
CA ILE A 10 -5.26 15.32 30.53
C ILE A 10 -6.50 15.70 31.33
N ASP A 11 -7.65 15.83 30.67
CA ASP A 11 -8.97 15.86 31.31
C ASP A 11 -9.53 14.44 31.31
N LEU A 12 -9.58 13.81 32.49
CA LEU A 12 -10.00 12.42 32.64
C LEU A 12 -11.47 12.18 32.23
N SER A 13 -12.30 13.21 32.14
CA SER A 13 -13.69 13.08 31.69
C SER A 13 -13.83 13.00 30.18
N ARG A 14 -12.82 13.49 29.44
CA ARG A 14 -12.78 13.57 27.97
C ARG A 14 -11.47 13.05 27.36
N TRP A 15 -10.69 12.29 28.09
CA TRP A 15 -9.34 11.92 27.67
C TRP A 15 -9.32 11.11 26.35
N GLU A 16 -10.33 10.30 26.11
CA GLU A 16 -10.47 9.51 24.88
C GLU A 16 -10.65 10.40 23.67
N GLU A 17 -11.54 11.39 23.76
CA GLU A 17 -11.74 12.39 22.72
C GLU A 17 -10.46 13.22 22.52
N GLN A 18 -9.85 13.71 23.61
CA GLN A 18 -8.61 14.46 23.54
C GLN A 18 -7.48 13.67 22.90
N TYR A 19 -7.42 12.35 23.16
CA TYR A 19 -6.43 11.47 22.54
C TYR A 19 -6.62 11.40 21.03
N LEU A 20 -7.83 11.19 20.55
CA LEU A 20 -8.14 11.15 19.13
C LEU A 20 -7.96 12.52 18.45
N GLU A 21 -8.37 13.61 19.12
CA GLU A 21 -8.16 14.98 18.67
C GLU A 21 -6.66 15.32 18.52
N ALA A 22 -5.80 14.81 19.40
CA ALA A 22 -4.34 15.01 19.33
C ALA A 22 -3.70 14.38 18.07
N PHE A 23 -4.35 13.36 17.47
CA PHE A 23 -3.99 12.80 16.16
C PHE A 23 -4.67 13.52 14.99
N GLY A 24 -5.38 14.62 15.23
CA GLY A 24 -6.03 15.44 14.20
C GLY A 24 -7.42 14.96 13.79
N ILE A 25 -8.02 14.03 14.53
CA ILE A 25 -9.40 13.55 14.31
C ILE A 25 -10.35 14.63 14.83
N LYS A 26 -11.11 15.26 13.92
CA LYS A 26 -11.99 16.41 14.25
C LYS A 26 -13.42 15.99 14.58
N ASP A 27 -13.89 14.90 14.02
CA ASP A 27 -15.24 14.35 14.23
C ASP A 27 -15.07 12.98 14.87
N VAL A 28 -14.89 12.96 16.19
CA VAL A 28 -14.58 11.75 16.96
C VAL A 28 -15.73 10.76 16.88
N GLU A 29 -16.98 11.23 16.95
CA GLU A 29 -18.17 10.37 16.86
C GLU A 29 -18.23 9.65 15.52
N GLU A 30 -18.06 10.36 14.41
CA GLU A 30 -18.05 9.75 13.08
C GLU A 30 -16.84 8.84 12.86
N TYR A 31 -15.69 9.16 13.48
CA TYR A 31 -14.50 8.31 13.40
C TYR A 31 -14.70 6.95 14.10
N LEU A 32 -15.36 6.98 15.25
CA LEU A 32 -15.67 5.76 16.03
C LEU A 32 -16.84 4.97 15.42
N TYR A 33 -17.85 5.67 14.90
CA TYR A 33 -19.09 5.09 14.35
C TYR A 33 -19.35 5.60 12.92
N PRO A 34 -18.56 5.11 11.93
CA PRO A 34 -18.62 5.62 10.56
C PRO A 34 -19.98 5.41 9.90
N THR A 35 -20.51 6.48 9.28
CA THR A 35 -21.78 6.49 8.54
C THR A 35 -21.61 6.74 7.04
N TYR A 36 -20.40 6.71 6.51
CA TYR A 36 -20.04 7.11 5.14
C TYR A 36 -20.22 8.61 4.83
N LYS A 37 -20.36 9.44 5.85
CA LYS A 37 -20.53 10.89 5.70
C LYS A 37 -19.37 11.56 4.96
N TYR A 38 -18.16 11.03 5.13
CA TYR A 38 -16.94 11.60 4.56
C TYR A 38 -16.43 10.87 3.32
N VAL A 39 -17.13 9.84 2.85
CA VAL A 39 -16.79 9.17 1.60
C VAL A 39 -16.95 10.15 0.43
N GLU A 40 -15.86 10.49 -0.22
CA GLU A 40 -15.86 11.48 -1.30
C GLU A 40 -16.62 10.98 -2.52
N ARG A 41 -17.29 11.92 -3.17
CA ARG A 41 -17.97 11.65 -4.43
C ARG A 41 -16.95 11.48 -5.55
N PRO A 42 -17.17 10.52 -6.47
CA PRO A 42 -16.24 10.27 -7.57
C PRO A 42 -16.11 11.46 -8.54
N GLU A 43 -17.09 12.36 -8.61
CA GLU A 43 -17.06 13.58 -9.45
C GLU A 43 -15.97 14.59 -9.02
N ARG A 44 -15.28 14.36 -7.91
CA ARG A 44 -14.13 15.17 -7.47
C ARG A 44 -12.83 14.79 -8.16
N TYR A 45 -12.79 13.61 -8.77
CA TYR A 45 -11.63 13.13 -9.50
C TYR A 45 -11.65 13.67 -10.93
N ASP A 46 -10.53 14.13 -11.41
CA ASP A 46 -10.39 14.50 -12.81
C ASP A 46 -10.50 13.25 -13.71
N ASN A 47 -10.93 13.46 -14.95
CA ASN A 47 -10.96 12.47 -16.03
C ASN A 47 -11.91 11.26 -15.79
N MET A 48 -12.83 11.32 -14.83
CA MET A 48 -13.83 10.25 -14.63
C MET A 48 -14.73 10.06 -15.83
N GLU A 49 -15.18 11.18 -16.43
CA GLU A 49 -16.06 11.14 -17.62
C GLU A 49 -15.30 10.60 -18.83
N GLU A 50 -14.08 11.10 -19.06
CA GLU A 50 -13.20 10.66 -20.15
C GLU A 50 -12.90 9.15 -20.04
N GLY A 51 -12.62 8.67 -18.82
CA GLY A 51 -12.40 7.24 -18.55
C GLY A 51 -13.64 6.39 -18.81
N LYS A 52 -14.82 6.89 -18.42
CA LYS A 52 -16.11 6.23 -18.71
C LYS A 52 -16.37 6.17 -20.23
N GLU A 53 -16.17 7.28 -20.95
CA GLU A 53 -16.38 7.35 -22.39
C GLU A 53 -15.38 6.45 -23.13
N LEU A 54 -14.12 6.44 -22.75
CA LEU A 54 -13.10 5.56 -23.31
C LEU A 54 -13.48 4.10 -23.13
N LEU A 55 -13.85 3.68 -21.93
CA LEU A 55 -14.29 2.30 -21.65
C LEU A 55 -15.54 1.96 -22.47
N HIS A 56 -16.53 2.85 -22.51
CA HIS A 56 -17.75 2.64 -23.30
C HIS A 56 -17.49 2.50 -24.81
N LYS A 57 -16.60 3.33 -25.36
CA LYS A 57 -16.16 3.28 -26.75
C LYS A 57 -15.54 1.92 -27.09
N ILE A 58 -14.66 1.42 -26.25
CA ILE A 58 -14.00 0.12 -26.45
C ILE A 58 -14.98 -1.04 -26.35
N LEU A 59 -15.89 -1.00 -25.36
CA LEU A 59 -16.88 -2.06 -25.14
C LEU A 59 -17.95 -2.12 -26.25
N SER A 60 -18.15 -1.04 -27.02
CA SER A 60 -19.10 -1.02 -28.15
C SER A 60 -18.73 -1.98 -29.28
N ASN A 61 -17.44 -2.31 -29.42
CA ASN A 61 -16.94 -3.32 -30.35
C ASN A 61 -16.45 -4.55 -29.57
N GLN A 62 -17.23 -5.63 -29.59
CA GLN A 62 -16.94 -6.86 -28.84
C GLN A 62 -15.68 -7.61 -29.31
N THR A 63 -15.11 -7.26 -30.45
CA THR A 63 -13.83 -7.84 -30.93
C THR A 63 -12.59 -7.17 -30.33
N ASN A 64 -12.75 -6.02 -29.68
CA ASN A 64 -11.66 -5.37 -29.01
C ASN A 64 -11.14 -6.21 -27.84
N HIS A 65 -9.83 -6.38 -27.75
CA HIS A 65 -9.16 -7.04 -26.65
C HIS A 65 -8.86 -6.06 -25.53
N ILE A 66 -9.15 -6.48 -24.29
CA ILE A 66 -8.88 -5.71 -23.08
C ILE A 66 -7.76 -6.39 -22.31
N GLY A 67 -6.70 -5.65 -22.00
CA GLY A 67 -5.63 -6.09 -21.11
C GLY A 67 -5.78 -5.43 -19.75
N ILE A 68 -5.59 -6.19 -18.66
CA ILE A 68 -5.51 -5.66 -17.29
C ILE A 68 -4.14 -6.04 -16.73
N VAL A 69 -3.41 -5.07 -16.21
CA VAL A 69 -2.12 -5.30 -15.54
C VAL A 69 -2.39 -5.47 -14.04
N GLN A 70 -1.94 -6.57 -13.45
CA GLN A 70 -1.90 -6.74 -12.01
C GLN A 70 -0.53 -6.33 -11.49
N ASP A 71 -0.48 -5.31 -10.64
CA ASP A 71 0.74 -4.91 -9.97
C ASP A 71 1.19 -5.92 -8.90
N CYS A 72 2.41 -5.78 -8.39
CA CYS A 72 3.15 -6.83 -7.67
C CYS A 72 2.86 -6.92 -6.17
N ASP A 73 1.72 -6.41 -5.70
CA ASP A 73 1.29 -6.52 -4.29
C ASP A 73 -0.23 -6.71 -4.13
N CYS A 74 -0.71 -6.62 -2.89
CA CYS A 74 -2.13 -6.84 -2.61
C CYS A 74 -3.02 -5.73 -3.16
N ASP A 75 -2.59 -4.46 -3.19
CA ASP A 75 -3.40 -3.39 -3.77
C ASP A 75 -3.54 -3.59 -5.28
N GLY A 76 -2.43 -3.91 -5.98
CA GLY A 76 -2.47 -4.29 -7.39
C GLY A 76 -3.31 -5.54 -7.67
N LEU A 77 -3.26 -6.55 -6.79
CA LEU A 77 -4.11 -7.72 -6.91
C LEU A 77 -5.60 -7.36 -6.79
N PHE A 78 -5.98 -6.64 -5.73
CA PHE A 78 -7.38 -6.33 -5.46
C PHE A 78 -7.96 -5.36 -6.47
N SER A 79 -7.19 -4.40 -6.96
CA SER A 79 -7.60 -3.45 -7.99
C SER A 79 -7.82 -4.13 -9.34
N ALA A 80 -6.94 -5.05 -9.74
CA ALA A 80 -7.11 -5.83 -10.97
C ALA A 80 -8.28 -6.82 -10.88
N VAL A 81 -8.43 -7.52 -9.74
CA VAL A 81 -9.58 -8.39 -9.45
C VAL A 81 -10.89 -7.62 -9.52
N MET A 82 -10.95 -6.46 -8.90
CA MET A 82 -12.15 -5.61 -8.89
C MET A 82 -12.53 -5.17 -10.30
N MET A 83 -11.56 -4.70 -11.08
CA MET A 83 -11.78 -4.30 -12.47
C MET A 83 -12.24 -5.46 -13.35
N TYR A 84 -11.61 -6.64 -13.20
CA TYR A 84 -12.03 -7.84 -13.93
C TYR A 84 -13.45 -8.26 -13.57
N ASN A 85 -13.78 -8.34 -12.29
CA ASN A 85 -15.11 -8.71 -11.82
C ASN A 85 -16.18 -7.70 -12.30
N PHE A 86 -15.86 -6.41 -12.27
CA PHE A 86 -16.72 -5.37 -12.80
C PHE A 86 -17.03 -5.59 -14.27
N LEU A 87 -16.01 -5.79 -15.10
CA LEU A 87 -16.19 -6.02 -16.54
C LEU A 87 -16.90 -7.34 -16.81
N LYS A 88 -16.43 -8.44 -16.23
CA LYS A 88 -16.87 -9.79 -16.58
C LYS A 88 -18.20 -10.17 -15.94
N ASN A 89 -18.37 -9.86 -14.66
CA ASN A 89 -19.50 -10.35 -13.85
C ASN A 89 -20.62 -9.32 -13.73
N ASP A 90 -20.32 -8.03 -13.62
CA ASP A 90 -21.33 -6.97 -13.44
C ASP A 90 -21.79 -6.42 -14.79
N LEU A 91 -20.88 -5.98 -15.66
CA LEU A 91 -21.23 -5.49 -17.00
C LEU A 91 -21.46 -6.64 -18.00
N LYS A 92 -20.97 -7.84 -17.72
CA LYS A 92 -21.10 -9.03 -18.57
C LYS A 92 -20.57 -8.82 -20.00
N VAL A 93 -19.44 -8.11 -20.09
CA VAL A 93 -18.81 -7.82 -21.38
C VAL A 93 -18.43 -9.11 -22.11
N LYS A 94 -18.52 -9.09 -23.44
CA LYS A 94 -18.17 -10.22 -24.32
C LYS A 94 -16.73 -10.10 -24.85
N ASN A 95 -16.11 -8.96 -24.70
CA ASN A 95 -14.74 -8.71 -25.10
C ASN A 95 -13.78 -9.75 -24.47
N PRO A 96 -12.78 -10.23 -25.21
CA PRO A 96 -11.67 -10.98 -24.62
C PRO A 96 -10.94 -10.13 -23.59
N ILE A 97 -10.73 -10.68 -22.39
CA ILE A 97 -9.99 -10.02 -21.30
C ILE A 97 -8.76 -10.86 -20.99
N PHE A 98 -7.61 -10.21 -21.04
CA PHE A 98 -6.30 -10.80 -20.76
C PHE A 98 -5.73 -10.16 -19.49
N ILE A 99 -5.04 -10.95 -18.66
CA ILE A 99 -4.41 -10.47 -17.44
C ILE A 99 -2.92 -10.62 -17.56
N TYR A 100 -2.18 -9.56 -17.28
CA TYR A 100 -0.75 -9.59 -17.13
C TYR A 100 -0.36 -9.61 -15.65
N PHE A 101 0.48 -10.53 -15.24
CA PHE A 101 1.04 -10.61 -13.90
C PHE A 101 2.52 -10.22 -13.95
N HIS A 102 2.89 -9.17 -13.23
CA HIS A 102 4.30 -8.82 -13.10
C HIS A 102 5.11 -9.94 -12.46
N SER A 103 6.34 -10.12 -12.93
CA SER A 103 7.35 -10.91 -12.23
C SER A 103 8.15 -9.99 -11.30
N ASP A 104 8.62 -10.54 -10.20
CA ASP A 104 9.40 -9.80 -9.20
C ASP A 104 8.65 -8.60 -8.58
N LYS A 105 9.36 -7.50 -8.41
CA LYS A 105 8.86 -6.22 -7.90
C LYS A 105 8.68 -5.18 -8.99
N LYS A 106 8.42 -5.59 -10.20
CA LYS A 106 8.19 -4.65 -11.30
C LYS A 106 6.80 -4.04 -11.17
N HIS A 107 6.68 -2.79 -11.56
CA HIS A 107 5.46 -2.00 -11.48
C HIS A 107 5.12 -1.36 -12.82
N GLY A 108 3.85 -1.07 -13.04
CA GLY A 108 3.37 -0.23 -14.13
C GLY A 108 3.59 -0.81 -15.52
N ILE A 109 3.85 0.06 -16.50
CA ILE A 109 3.95 -0.29 -17.91
C ILE A 109 5.42 -0.54 -18.29
N THR A 110 5.93 -1.71 -17.95
CA THR A 110 7.29 -2.12 -18.30
C THR A 110 7.41 -2.53 -19.78
N GLU A 111 8.64 -2.69 -20.29
CA GLU A 111 8.90 -3.23 -21.62
C GLU A 111 8.24 -4.61 -21.82
N ASN A 112 8.22 -5.46 -20.80
CA ASN A 112 7.55 -6.75 -20.87
C ASN A 112 6.02 -6.60 -21.02
N VAL A 113 5.41 -5.60 -20.37
CA VAL A 113 3.98 -5.27 -20.55
C VAL A 113 3.74 -4.78 -21.97
N GLN A 114 4.58 -3.90 -22.50
CA GLN A 114 4.46 -3.42 -23.88
C GLN A 114 4.53 -4.55 -24.90
N ASN A 115 5.51 -5.46 -24.77
CA ASN A 115 5.65 -6.64 -25.61
C ASN A 115 4.43 -7.58 -25.50
N TRP A 116 3.89 -7.76 -24.30
CA TRP A 116 2.70 -8.56 -24.07
C TRP A 116 1.45 -7.90 -24.69
N VAL A 117 1.31 -6.58 -24.63
CA VAL A 117 0.22 -5.82 -25.26
C VAL A 117 0.23 -6.05 -26.77
N LEU A 118 1.40 -5.95 -27.40
CA LEU A 118 1.54 -6.19 -28.83
C LEU A 118 1.24 -7.64 -29.23
N HIS A 119 1.76 -8.60 -28.47
CA HIS A 119 1.56 -10.03 -28.75
C HIS A 119 0.09 -10.46 -28.68
N ASN A 120 -0.69 -9.85 -27.76
CA ASN A 120 -2.10 -10.16 -27.57
C ASN A 120 -3.05 -9.20 -28.28
N GLU A 121 -2.53 -8.28 -29.09
CA GLU A 121 -3.30 -7.31 -29.88
C GLU A 121 -4.28 -6.51 -28.98
N ILE A 122 -3.80 -6.04 -27.82
CA ILE A 122 -4.63 -5.32 -26.84
C ILE A 122 -5.04 -3.96 -27.37
N ASN A 123 -6.33 -3.70 -27.44
CA ASN A 123 -6.89 -2.42 -27.88
C ASN A 123 -7.06 -1.42 -26.73
N LEU A 124 -7.37 -1.93 -25.52
CA LEU A 124 -7.41 -1.15 -24.29
C LEU A 124 -6.55 -1.81 -23.23
N LEU A 125 -5.52 -1.12 -22.77
CA LEU A 125 -4.74 -1.48 -21.59
C LEU A 125 -5.31 -0.75 -20.37
N ILE A 126 -5.77 -1.50 -19.37
CA ILE A 126 -6.19 -0.97 -18.07
C ILE A 126 -5.06 -1.25 -17.08
N VAL A 127 -4.57 -0.20 -16.43
CA VAL A 127 -3.48 -0.28 -15.45
C VAL A 127 -4.01 0.25 -14.12
N PRO A 128 -4.62 -0.61 -13.30
CA PRO A 128 -5.06 -0.23 -11.96
C PRO A 128 -3.86 -0.26 -11.01
N ASP A 129 -3.79 0.73 -10.11
CA ASP A 129 -2.80 0.84 -9.03
C ASP A 129 -1.36 1.17 -9.49
N ALA A 130 -1.15 1.51 -10.75
CA ALA A 130 0.19 1.86 -11.25
C ALA A 130 0.12 2.65 -12.56
N GLY A 131 1.27 3.12 -13.05
CA GLY A 131 1.45 3.59 -14.41
C GLY A 131 1.31 5.09 -14.63
N SER A 132 0.90 5.88 -13.63
CA SER A 132 0.71 7.33 -13.77
C SER A 132 1.96 8.08 -14.22
N ASN A 133 3.15 7.54 -13.97
CA ASN A 133 4.43 8.17 -14.31
C ASN A 133 5.17 7.48 -15.45
N ASP A 134 4.59 6.49 -16.11
CA ASP A 134 5.22 5.70 -17.17
C ASP A 134 5.06 6.36 -18.55
N TYR A 135 5.31 7.66 -18.62
CA TYR A 135 5.01 8.51 -19.77
C TYR A 135 5.56 8.00 -21.09
N GLN A 136 6.82 7.53 -21.13
CA GLN A 136 7.41 7.02 -22.36
C GLN A 136 6.70 5.76 -22.85
N ALA A 137 6.40 4.84 -21.96
CA ALA A 137 5.68 3.62 -22.30
C ALA A 137 4.23 3.89 -22.75
N GLN A 138 3.59 4.90 -22.16
CA GLN A 138 2.27 5.38 -22.61
C GLN A 138 2.36 5.94 -24.05
N GLU A 139 3.38 6.78 -24.34
CA GLU A 139 3.62 7.29 -25.69
C GLU A 139 3.83 6.16 -26.70
N ASP A 140 4.70 5.20 -26.38
CA ASP A 140 5.04 4.10 -27.26
C ASP A 140 3.81 3.24 -27.59
N LEU A 141 2.99 2.89 -26.59
CA LEU A 141 1.76 2.11 -26.79
C LEU A 141 0.68 2.88 -27.55
N ASN A 142 0.51 4.17 -27.28
CA ASN A 142 -0.41 5.02 -28.05
C ASN A 142 -0.01 5.14 -29.51
N PHE A 143 1.29 5.26 -29.79
CA PHE A 143 1.79 5.23 -31.17
C PHE A 143 1.45 3.92 -31.90
N LEU A 144 1.31 2.82 -31.15
CA LEU A 144 0.94 1.50 -31.64
C LEU A 144 -0.58 1.24 -31.59
N ASN A 145 -1.39 2.29 -31.47
CA ASN A 145 -2.86 2.27 -31.48
C ASN A 145 -3.50 1.53 -30.27
N THR A 146 -2.83 1.49 -29.14
CA THR A 146 -3.41 0.99 -27.88
C THR A 146 -3.93 2.16 -27.05
N HIS A 147 -5.21 2.15 -26.68
CA HIS A 147 -5.77 3.04 -25.68
C HIS A 147 -5.34 2.62 -24.27
N ILE A 148 -5.20 3.59 -23.36
CA ILE A 148 -4.73 3.29 -22.00
C ILE A 148 -5.66 3.96 -20.99
N LEU A 149 -6.14 3.18 -20.01
CA LEU A 149 -6.88 3.66 -18.85
C LEU A 149 -6.07 3.34 -17.58
N ILE A 150 -5.49 4.37 -16.99
CA ILE A 150 -4.74 4.29 -15.74
C ILE A 150 -5.65 4.73 -14.61
N ILE A 151 -5.72 3.94 -13.54
CA ILE A 151 -6.49 4.25 -12.33
C ILE A 151 -5.54 4.05 -11.15
N ASP A 152 -4.93 5.12 -10.68
CA ASP A 152 -3.74 5.06 -9.83
C ASP A 152 -3.83 6.04 -8.65
N HIS A 153 -3.02 5.82 -7.63
CA HIS A 153 -2.96 6.65 -6.43
C HIS A 153 -1.55 7.18 -6.14
N HIS A 154 -0.55 6.77 -6.89
CA HIS A 154 0.83 7.19 -6.71
C HIS A 154 1.02 8.68 -7.01
N LYS A 155 1.99 9.30 -6.32
CA LYS A 155 2.34 10.71 -6.53
C LYS A 155 2.75 10.94 -7.99
N ILE A 156 2.08 11.88 -8.64
CA ILE A 156 2.34 12.21 -10.05
C ILE A 156 3.55 13.16 -10.12
N VAL A 157 4.51 12.79 -10.96
CA VAL A 157 5.69 13.61 -11.27
C VAL A 157 5.42 14.36 -12.57
N PRO A 158 5.54 15.71 -12.62
CA PRO A 158 5.29 16.46 -13.85
C PRO A 158 6.19 16.01 -15.00
N TYR A 159 5.59 15.71 -16.14
CA TYR A 159 6.32 15.37 -17.35
C TYR A 159 6.65 16.64 -18.15
N LYS A 160 7.92 16.78 -18.56
CA LYS A 160 8.43 18.02 -19.16
C LYS A 160 8.24 18.12 -20.68
N LYS A 161 7.76 17.07 -21.33
CA LYS A 161 7.62 17.01 -22.79
C LYS A 161 6.17 17.31 -23.17
N GLU A 162 5.96 18.21 -24.16
CA GLU A 162 4.64 18.37 -24.76
C GLU A 162 4.30 17.10 -25.54
N TYR A 163 3.26 16.43 -25.03
CA TYR A 163 2.80 15.16 -25.56
C TYR A 163 1.64 15.39 -26.53
N ILE A 164 1.77 14.91 -27.74
CA ILE A 164 0.70 14.93 -28.75
C ILE A 164 0.45 13.47 -29.15
N SER A 165 -0.59 12.88 -28.62
CA SER A 165 -1.05 11.55 -29.03
C SER A 165 -2.35 11.65 -29.81
N ASN A 166 -2.47 10.85 -30.87
CA ASN A 166 -3.73 10.62 -31.58
C ASN A 166 -4.63 9.59 -30.86
N TYR A 167 -4.15 8.94 -29.81
CA TYR A 167 -4.82 7.94 -28.99
C TYR A 167 -4.91 8.41 -27.56
N GLU A 168 -6.00 8.05 -26.91
CA GLU A 168 -6.29 8.54 -25.58
C GLU A 168 -5.59 7.70 -24.51
N THR A 169 -4.76 8.36 -23.71
CA THR A 169 -4.41 7.89 -22.36
C THR A 169 -5.24 8.69 -21.37
N VAL A 170 -6.03 8.01 -20.58
CA VAL A 170 -6.80 8.61 -19.50
C VAL A 170 -6.21 8.19 -18.16
N VAL A 171 -5.84 9.16 -17.33
CA VAL A 171 -5.31 8.96 -15.99
C VAL A 171 -6.33 9.46 -14.97
N ILE A 172 -6.84 8.56 -14.15
CA ILE A 172 -7.72 8.85 -13.01
C ILE A 172 -6.90 8.65 -11.73
N SER A 173 -6.75 9.70 -10.94
CA SER A 173 -5.92 9.63 -9.74
C SER A 173 -6.46 10.51 -8.62
N ASN A 174 -6.32 10.04 -7.37
CA ASN A 174 -6.61 10.87 -6.20
C ASN A 174 -5.58 11.99 -6.00
N GLN A 175 -4.45 11.98 -6.73
CA GLN A 175 -3.44 13.03 -6.68
C GLN A 175 -3.84 14.28 -7.48
N GLN A 176 -4.83 14.16 -8.36
CA GLN A 176 -5.37 15.22 -9.23
C GLN A 176 -6.75 15.67 -8.75
N GLY A 177 -7.27 16.72 -9.36
CA GLY A 177 -8.62 17.22 -9.10
C GLY A 177 -8.85 17.80 -7.72
N TRP A 178 -10.13 17.83 -7.34
CA TRP A 178 -10.62 18.38 -6.07
C TRP A 178 -10.70 17.35 -4.93
N VAL A 179 -10.01 16.23 -5.09
CA VAL A 179 -9.95 15.13 -4.12
C VAL A 179 -9.22 15.60 -2.87
N LYS A 180 -9.84 15.40 -1.72
CA LYS A 180 -9.24 15.74 -0.41
C LYS A 180 -8.39 14.61 0.13
N ASN A 181 -8.86 13.37 -0.04
CA ASN A 181 -8.15 12.19 0.43
C ASN A 181 -7.10 11.74 -0.58
N LYS A 182 -5.88 12.26 -0.43
CA LYS A 182 -4.72 11.86 -1.24
C LYS A 182 -4.09 10.51 -0.83
N CYS A 183 -4.65 9.87 0.20
CA CYS A 183 -4.14 8.64 0.79
C CYS A 183 -5.08 7.44 0.59
N LEU A 184 -6.01 7.51 -0.36
CA LEU A 184 -6.84 6.36 -0.74
C LEU A 184 -5.99 5.41 -1.60
N SER A 185 -6.12 4.09 -1.41
CA SER A 185 -5.41 3.05 -2.18
C SER A 185 -5.84 3.01 -3.65
N GLY A 186 -5.05 2.37 -4.51
CA GLY A 186 -5.40 2.15 -5.92
C GLY A 186 -6.72 1.40 -6.09
N THR A 187 -6.95 0.34 -5.30
CA THR A 187 -8.25 -0.36 -5.24
C THR A 187 -9.40 0.60 -4.87
N GLY A 188 -9.16 1.53 -3.95
CA GLY A 188 -10.14 2.55 -3.58
C GLY A 188 -10.46 3.49 -4.75
N VAL A 189 -9.45 3.90 -5.54
CA VAL A 189 -9.66 4.73 -6.73
C VAL A 189 -10.42 3.95 -7.81
N VAL A 190 -10.12 2.66 -8.01
CA VAL A 190 -10.89 1.77 -8.91
C VAL A 190 -12.36 1.69 -8.46
N ASN A 191 -12.61 1.57 -7.16
CA ASN A 191 -13.98 1.57 -6.61
C ASN A 191 -14.73 2.87 -6.93
N LYS A 192 -14.05 4.04 -6.85
CA LYS A 192 -14.61 5.34 -7.25
C LYS A 192 -14.97 5.37 -8.74
N PHE A 193 -14.09 4.85 -9.59
CA PHE A 193 -14.36 4.77 -11.03
C PHE A 193 -15.56 3.89 -11.35
N ILE A 194 -15.64 2.71 -10.74
CA ILE A 194 -16.78 1.81 -10.91
C ILE A 194 -18.10 2.48 -10.47
N LYS A 195 -18.05 3.18 -9.31
CA LYS A 195 -19.21 3.94 -8.84
C LYS A 195 -19.63 5.00 -9.85
N TYR A 196 -18.67 5.81 -10.33
CA TYR A 196 -18.95 6.84 -11.34
C TYR A 196 -19.54 6.25 -12.61
N TYR A 197 -18.92 5.19 -13.13
CA TYR A 197 -19.42 4.51 -14.33
C TYR A 197 -20.86 4.03 -14.16
N CYS A 198 -21.17 3.38 -13.05
CA CYS A 198 -22.52 2.85 -12.79
C CYS A 198 -23.56 3.92 -12.53
N ASP A 199 -23.20 5.01 -11.87
CA ASP A 199 -24.13 6.12 -11.61
C ASP A 199 -24.47 6.92 -12.90
N ASN A 200 -23.58 6.88 -13.91
CA ASN A 200 -23.69 7.64 -15.15
C ASN A 200 -23.94 6.78 -16.41
N THR A 201 -24.29 5.50 -16.26
CA THR A 201 -24.67 4.63 -17.37
C THR A 201 -25.91 3.81 -17.04
N SER A 202 -26.80 3.64 -18.01
CA SER A 202 -28.02 2.84 -17.85
C SER A 202 -27.76 1.33 -17.85
N SER A 203 -26.60 0.89 -18.31
CA SER A 203 -26.21 -0.52 -18.40
C SER A 203 -25.75 -1.13 -17.09
N CYS A 204 -25.48 -0.31 -16.09
CA CYS A 204 -24.99 -0.75 -14.79
C CYS A 204 -26.03 -0.56 -13.70
N LYS A 205 -26.05 -1.48 -12.72
CA LYS A 205 -26.88 -1.31 -11.52
C LYS A 205 -26.20 -0.36 -10.55
N THR A 206 -26.94 0.58 -10.01
CA THR A 206 -26.49 1.35 -8.84
C THR A 206 -26.09 0.39 -7.70
N LYS A 207 -25.06 0.70 -6.94
CA LYS A 207 -24.51 -0.08 -5.83
C LYS A 207 -23.55 -1.23 -6.21
N VAL A 208 -23.12 -1.37 -7.47
CA VAL A 208 -22.09 -2.37 -7.83
C VAL A 208 -20.80 -2.15 -7.02
N SER A 209 -20.36 -0.90 -6.89
CA SER A 209 -19.13 -0.56 -6.11
C SER A 209 -19.21 -1.00 -4.64
N ALA A 210 -20.42 -1.09 -4.06
CA ALA A 210 -20.59 -1.54 -2.67
C ALA A 210 -20.25 -3.03 -2.45
N LYS A 211 -20.26 -3.84 -3.52
CA LYS A 211 -19.86 -5.25 -3.44
C LYS A 211 -18.38 -5.46 -3.18
N TYR A 212 -17.54 -4.43 -3.41
CA TYR A 212 -16.10 -4.52 -3.41
C TYR A 212 -15.46 -3.77 -2.24
N VAL A 213 -16.27 -3.34 -1.26
CA VAL A 213 -15.78 -2.55 -0.12
C VAL A 213 -14.82 -3.36 0.76
N ASP A 214 -15.00 -4.67 0.83
CA ASP A 214 -14.08 -5.59 1.49
C ASP A 214 -12.69 -5.58 0.83
N LEU A 215 -12.61 -5.64 -0.51
CA LEU A 215 -11.34 -5.52 -1.23
C LEU A 215 -10.68 -4.16 -0.98
N VAL A 216 -11.46 -3.08 -0.95
CA VAL A 216 -10.93 -1.74 -0.60
C VAL A 216 -10.37 -1.73 0.82
N ALA A 217 -11.09 -2.29 1.80
CA ALA A 217 -10.63 -2.33 3.19
C ALA A 217 -9.30 -3.08 3.33
N PHE A 218 -9.16 -4.22 2.67
CA PHE A 218 -7.93 -5.01 2.70
C PHE A 218 -6.77 -4.31 1.98
N SER A 219 -7.03 -3.65 0.85
CA SER A 219 -6.01 -2.89 0.12
C SER A 219 -5.48 -1.71 0.94
N LEU A 220 -6.37 -0.95 1.59
CA LEU A 220 -5.97 0.16 2.46
C LEU A 220 -4.98 -0.25 3.54
N VAL A 221 -5.16 -1.44 4.10
CA VAL A 221 -4.25 -1.98 5.12
C VAL A 221 -2.97 -2.49 4.50
N SER A 222 -3.05 -3.20 3.37
CA SER A 222 -1.88 -3.79 2.71
C SER A 222 -0.91 -2.74 2.20
N ASP A 223 -1.43 -1.62 1.70
CA ASP A 223 -0.66 -0.47 1.23
C ASP A 223 -0.31 0.53 2.35
N ASN A 224 -0.67 0.20 3.59
CA ASN A 224 -0.40 1.03 4.75
C ASN A 224 -0.93 2.48 4.62
N CYS A 225 -2.10 2.63 4.00
CA CYS A 225 -2.75 3.92 3.81
C CYS A 225 -3.04 4.62 5.14
N ASN A 226 -3.08 5.95 5.11
CA ASN A 226 -3.32 6.75 6.32
C ASN A 226 -4.75 6.56 6.84
N MET A 227 -4.89 5.88 7.98
CA MET A 227 -6.19 5.60 8.63
C MET A 227 -6.71 6.77 9.46
N LEU A 228 -5.98 7.87 9.60
CA LEU A 228 -6.52 9.13 10.14
C LEU A 228 -7.44 9.83 9.13
N SER A 229 -7.36 9.46 7.84
CA SER A 229 -8.35 9.85 6.85
C SER A 229 -9.71 9.23 7.20
N GLN A 230 -10.73 10.06 7.40
CA GLN A 230 -12.08 9.60 7.73
C GLN A 230 -12.63 8.66 6.66
N GLU A 231 -12.40 8.96 5.39
CA GLU A 231 -12.85 8.11 4.28
C GLU A 231 -12.20 6.72 4.31
N ASN A 232 -10.89 6.63 4.58
CA ASN A 232 -10.21 5.35 4.71
C ASN A 232 -10.76 4.55 5.91
N ARG A 233 -11.04 5.27 7.00
CA ARG A 233 -11.67 4.70 8.18
C ARG A 233 -13.06 4.16 7.89
N ASP A 234 -13.88 4.92 7.14
CA ASP A 234 -15.22 4.50 6.73
C ASP A 234 -15.17 3.22 5.89
N PHE A 235 -14.28 3.16 4.90
CA PHE A 235 -14.08 1.96 4.09
C PHE A 235 -13.60 0.77 4.91
N LEU A 236 -12.62 0.98 5.81
CA LEU A 236 -12.08 -0.09 6.65
C LEU A 236 -13.18 -0.69 7.52
N MET A 237 -13.90 0.13 8.26
CA MET A 237 -14.93 -0.34 9.21
C MET A 237 -16.04 -1.12 8.54
N VAL A 238 -16.49 -0.66 7.38
CA VAL A 238 -17.58 -1.33 6.69
C VAL A 238 -17.07 -2.57 5.95
N GLY A 239 -15.91 -2.49 5.32
CA GLY A 239 -15.36 -3.62 4.56
C GLY A 239 -14.85 -4.76 5.45
N THR A 240 -14.51 -4.49 6.72
CA THR A 240 -14.10 -5.52 7.70
C THR A 240 -15.26 -6.11 8.47
N SER A 241 -16.47 -5.58 8.35
CA SER A 241 -17.65 -6.23 8.91
C SER A 241 -17.87 -7.59 8.23
N ILE A 242 -17.93 -8.66 9.02
CA ILE A 242 -18.15 -10.04 8.53
C ILE A 242 -19.40 -10.12 7.64
N ALA A 243 -20.43 -9.34 7.97
CA ALA A 243 -21.66 -9.26 7.17
C ALA A 243 -21.44 -8.64 5.77
N ASN A 244 -20.36 -7.90 5.57
CA ASN A 244 -20.06 -7.19 4.32
C ASN A 244 -18.91 -7.83 3.51
N THR A 245 -18.30 -8.91 4.00
CA THR A 245 -17.31 -9.67 3.20
C THR A 245 -18.03 -10.40 2.09
N GLN A 246 -17.97 -9.83 0.89
CA GLN A 246 -18.68 -10.33 -0.29
C GLN A 246 -17.84 -11.27 -1.14
N ASN A 247 -16.50 -11.16 -1.03
CA ASN A 247 -15.60 -12.03 -1.76
C ASN A 247 -15.40 -13.35 -1.01
N GLU A 248 -15.88 -14.46 -1.60
CA GLU A 248 -15.88 -15.78 -0.99
C GLU A 248 -14.47 -16.27 -0.64
N PHE A 249 -13.49 -16.00 -1.50
CA PHE A 249 -12.12 -16.41 -1.22
C PHE A 249 -11.49 -15.57 -0.09
N LEU A 250 -11.80 -14.28 -0.02
CA LEU A 250 -11.37 -13.44 1.07
C LEU A 250 -11.93 -13.90 2.42
N ALA A 251 -13.22 -14.27 2.44
CA ALA A 251 -13.84 -14.90 3.62
C ALA A 251 -13.13 -16.20 4.01
N TYR A 252 -12.86 -17.07 3.04
CA TYR A 252 -12.14 -18.32 3.25
C TYR A 252 -10.72 -18.09 3.79
N LEU A 253 -9.97 -17.11 3.26
CA LEU A 253 -8.65 -16.75 3.77
C LEU A 253 -8.72 -16.26 5.23
N ASN A 254 -9.72 -15.43 5.53
CA ASN A 254 -9.92 -14.96 6.90
C ASN A 254 -10.18 -16.12 7.87
N GLU A 255 -11.04 -17.06 7.54
CA GLU A 255 -11.34 -18.22 8.37
C GLU A 255 -10.11 -19.13 8.62
N ASN A 256 -9.20 -19.21 7.63
CA ASN A 256 -8.08 -20.18 7.66
C ASN A 256 -6.71 -19.57 8.04
N LEU A 257 -6.59 -18.25 8.06
CA LEU A 257 -5.34 -17.53 8.40
C LEU A 257 -5.49 -16.62 9.60
N ASN A 258 -6.70 -16.13 9.89
CA ASN A 258 -6.95 -15.25 11.02
C ASN A 258 -7.25 -16.10 12.27
N TYR A 259 -6.44 -15.93 13.31
CA TYR A 259 -6.61 -16.63 14.60
C TYR A 259 -7.51 -15.86 15.58
N THR A 260 -8.05 -14.71 15.14
CA THR A 260 -9.01 -13.90 15.89
C THR A 260 -10.39 -14.03 15.28
N ASN A 261 -11.43 -13.80 16.06
CA ASN A 261 -12.81 -13.82 15.54
C ASN A 261 -13.19 -12.53 14.81
N GLU A 262 -12.31 -11.53 14.79
CA GLU A 262 -12.57 -10.21 14.22
C GLU A 262 -11.60 -9.91 13.07
N ILE A 263 -12.11 -9.30 12.02
CA ILE A 263 -11.28 -8.75 10.94
C ILE A 263 -10.87 -7.34 11.37
N THR A 264 -9.60 -7.17 11.70
CA THR A 264 -9.02 -5.90 12.15
C THR A 264 -7.88 -5.48 11.21
N TRP A 265 -7.46 -4.23 11.30
CA TRP A 265 -6.25 -3.75 10.63
C TRP A 265 -5.05 -4.70 10.90
N LYS A 266 -4.92 -5.16 12.14
CA LYS A 266 -3.85 -6.07 12.55
C LYS A 266 -3.97 -7.45 11.90
N SER A 267 -5.16 -8.06 11.90
CA SER A 267 -5.35 -9.38 11.27
C SER A 267 -5.12 -9.33 9.75
N ILE A 268 -5.58 -8.27 9.09
CA ILE A 268 -5.33 -8.07 7.66
C ILE A 268 -3.83 -7.90 7.41
N GLY A 269 -3.18 -6.95 8.09
CA GLY A 269 -1.79 -6.56 7.82
C GLY A 269 -0.75 -7.61 8.21
N PHE A 270 -1.02 -8.43 9.24
CA PHE A 270 -0.03 -9.39 9.77
C PHE A 270 -0.39 -10.85 9.54
N MET A 271 -1.67 -11.19 9.29
CA MET A 271 -2.10 -12.58 9.15
C MET A 271 -2.54 -12.94 7.72
N ILE A 272 -3.09 -12.01 6.92
CA ILE A 272 -3.63 -12.31 5.60
C ILE A 272 -2.74 -11.75 4.48
N CYS A 273 -2.56 -10.42 4.42
CA CYS A 273 -1.79 -9.78 3.36
C CYS A 273 -0.35 -10.28 3.20
N PRO A 274 0.39 -10.70 4.26
CA PRO A 274 1.74 -11.25 4.08
C PRO A 274 1.78 -12.53 3.23
N TYR A 275 0.74 -13.35 3.26
CA TYR A 275 0.63 -14.56 2.44
C TYR A 275 0.36 -14.20 0.98
N LEU A 276 -0.56 -13.28 0.72
CA LEU A 276 -0.89 -12.80 -0.62
C LEU A 276 0.31 -12.09 -1.26
N ASN A 277 0.98 -11.20 -0.52
CA ASN A 277 2.18 -10.51 -0.98
C ASN A 277 3.34 -11.47 -1.30
N ALA A 278 3.43 -12.62 -0.62
CA ALA A 278 4.43 -13.63 -0.94
C ALA A 278 4.20 -14.23 -2.33
N VAL A 279 2.95 -14.37 -2.77
CA VAL A 279 2.61 -14.81 -4.12
C VAL A 279 2.79 -13.69 -5.13
N CYS A 280 2.26 -12.50 -4.86
CA CYS A 280 2.34 -11.35 -5.77
C CYS A 280 3.78 -10.98 -6.15
N ARG A 281 4.73 -11.18 -5.22
CA ARG A 281 6.16 -10.88 -5.40
C ARG A 281 7.00 -12.07 -5.87
N SER A 282 6.39 -13.22 -6.11
CA SER A 282 7.08 -14.41 -6.61
C SER A 282 7.14 -14.43 -8.15
N ASP A 283 7.98 -15.30 -8.72
CA ASP A 283 8.00 -15.56 -10.16
C ASP A 283 6.99 -16.64 -10.59
N ASN A 284 6.22 -17.18 -9.65
CA ASN A 284 5.30 -18.27 -9.92
C ASN A 284 4.02 -17.76 -10.61
N GLN A 285 4.10 -17.61 -11.94
CA GLN A 285 3.00 -17.12 -12.77
C GLN A 285 1.74 -17.99 -12.67
N GLN A 286 1.91 -19.31 -12.54
CA GLN A 286 0.78 -20.21 -12.39
C GLN A 286 0.05 -19.97 -11.07
N LEU A 287 0.77 -19.83 -9.96
CA LEU A 287 0.14 -19.57 -8.66
C LEU A 287 -0.52 -18.19 -8.60
N LYS A 288 0.05 -17.17 -9.27
CA LYS A 288 -0.61 -15.85 -9.42
C LYS A 288 -1.93 -15.97 -10.16
N ALA A 289 -1.96 -16.70 -11.26
CA ALA A 289 -3.19 -16.94 -12.01
C ALA A 289 -4.23 -17.70 -11.16
N GLU A 290 -3.83 -18.78 -10.48
CA GLU A 290 -4.72 -19.54 -9.60
C GLU A 290 -5.27 -18.65 -8.47
N LEU A 291 -4.42 -17.82 -7.84
CA LEU A 291 -4.82 -16.85 -6.84
C LEU A 291 -5.84 -15.84 -7.38
N PHE A 292 -5.56 -15.25 -8.53
CA PHE A 292 -6.46 -14.32 -9.21
C PHE A 292 -7.83 -14.96 -9.49
N PHE A 293 -7.84 -16.18 -10.01
CA PHE A 293 -9.09 -16.90 -10.28
C PHE A 293 -9.90 -17.20 -9.03
N CYS A 294 -9.28 -17.52 -7.90
CA CYS A 294 -9.99 -17.68 -6.63
C CYS A 294 -10.75 -16.41 -6.21
N PHE A 295 -10.21 -15.24 -6.52
CA PHE A 295 -10.87 -13.96 -6.22
C PHE A 295 -11.93 -13.54 -7.23
N THR A 296 -11.88 -14.05 -8.46
CA THR A 296 -12.74 -13.56 -9.56
C THR A 296 -13.95 -14.43 -9.87
N SER A 297 -13.96 -15.67 -9.44
CA SER A 297 -15.05 -16.61 -9.72
C SER A 297 -15.23 -17.57 -8.56
N GLY A 298 -16.46 -17.95 -8.27
CA GLY A 298 -16.81 -18.85 -7.18
C GLY A 298 -16.27 -20.30 -7.35
N HIS A 299 -14.97 -20.44 -7.65
CA HIS A 299 -14.24 -21.70 -7.73
C HIS A 299 -13.81 -22.19 -6.35
N SER A 300 -14.79 -22.36 -5.45
CA SER A 300 -14.52 -22.77 -4.06
C SER A 300 -13.84 -24.13 -3.95
N GLU A 301 -13.98 -24.99 -4.96
CA GLU A 301 -13.26 -26.26 -5.06
C GLU A 301 -11.72 -26.13 -5.16
N MET A 302 -11.23 -24.95 -5.55
CA MET A 302 -9.79 -24.67 -5.63
C MET A 302 -9.22 -24.07 -4.35
N PHE A 303 -10.04 -23.51 -3.45
CA PHE A 303 -9.59 -22.69 -2.34
C PHE A 303 -8.58 -23.38 -1.42
N GLU A 304 -8.86 -24.62 -1.02
CA GLU A 304 -7.95 -25.40 -0.15
C GLU A 304 -6.59 -25.64 -0.81
N SER A 305 -6.60 -26.09 -2.07
CA SER A 305 -5.36 -26.40 -2.78
C SER A 305 -4.53 -25.14 -3.05
N VAL A 306 -5.17 -24.03 -3.39
CA VAL A 306 -4.49 -22.75 -3.62
C VAL A 306 -3.94 -22.17 -2.31
N LEU A 307 -4.71 -22.24 -1.21
CA LEU A 307 -4.22 -21.82 0.11
C LEU A 307 -2.99 -22.63 0.57
N ALA A 308 -2.95 -23.94 0.31
CA ALA A 308 -1.77 -24.75 0.61
C ALA A 308 -0.53 -24.24 -0.13
N LYS A 309 -0.65 -23.97 -1.45
CA LYS A 309 0.43 -23.41 -2.28
C LYS A 309 0.85 -22.01 -1.81
N ILE A 310 -0.10 -21.16 -1.39
CA ILE A 310 0.17 -19.84 -0.82
C ILE A 310 1.01 -19.97 0.46
N LYS A 311 0.65 -20.90 1.36
CA LYS A 311 1.42 -21.18 2.59
C LYS A 311 2.83 -21.66 2.28
N ASP A 312 3.00 -22.53 1.28
CA ASP A 312 4.31 -23.00 0.83
C ASP A 312 5.15 -21.85 0.28
N GLN A 313 4.57 -20.98 -0.56
CA GLN A 313 5.25 -19.80 -1.10
C GLN A 313 5.68 -18.83 0.01
N LYS A 314 4.83 -18.63 1.01
CA LYS A 314 5.16 -17.82 2.19
C LYS A 314 6.31 -18.45 2.99
N ALA A 315 6.32 -19.75 3.17
CA ALA A 315 7.41 -20.46 3.86
C ALA A 315 8.75 -20.32 3.12
N ILE A 316 8.74 -20.36 1.78
CA ILE A 316 9.93 -20.09 0.94
C ILE A 316 10.44 -18.67 1.18
N GLN A 317 9.54 -17.66 1.12
CA GLN A 317 9.88 -16.27 1.41
C GLN A 317 10.51 -16.12 2.79
N ASP A 318 9.87 -16.68 3.83
CA ASP A 318 10.33 -16.56 5.22
C ASP A 318 11.70 -17.19 5.42
N LYS A 319 11.96 -18.31 4.76
CA LYS A 319 13.28 -18.97 4.79
C LYS A 319 14.36 -18.09 4.17
N ILE A 320 14.09 -17.49 3.02
CA ILE A 320 15.03 -16.58 2.34
C ILE A 320 15.30 -15.35 3.22
N VAL A 321 14.25 -14.69 3.71
CA VAL A 321 14.36 -13.49 4.54
C VAL A 321 15.12 -13.80 5.84
N THR A 322 14.73 -14.85 6.57
CA THR A 322 15.37 -15.24 7.84
C THR A 322 16.85 -15.55 7.63
N LYS A 323 17.20 -16.25 6.56
CA LYS A 323 18.61 -16.52 6.24
C LYS A 323 19.37 -15.24 5.94
N THR A 324 18.75 -14.30 5.20
CA THR A 324 19.40 -13.04 4.78
C THR A 324 19.65 -12.10 5.95
N ILE A 325 18.73 -12.02 6.92
CA ILE A 325 18.88 -11.10 8.06
C ILE A 325 19.71 -11.67 9.21
N LYS A 326 20.09 -12.95 9.17
CA LYS A 326 20.76 -13.63 10.28
C LYS A 326 22.04 -12.93 10.76
N ASP A 327 22.81 -12.37 9.82
CA ASP A 327 24.08 -11.70 10.09
C ASP A 327 23.93 -10.17 10.22
N GLY A 328 22.69 -9.67 10.36
CA GLY A 328 22.38 -8.25 10.49
C GLY A 328 22.71 -7.43 9.24
N CYS A 329 22.91 -6.13 9.43
CA CYS A 329 23.38 -5.22 8.39
C CYS A 329 24.83 -5.52 8.00
N SER A 330 25.13 -5.46 6.70
CA SER A 330 26.50 -5.64 6.18
C SER A 330 27.41 -4.49 6.62
N MET A 331 26.85 -3.30 6.81
CA MET A 331 27.53 -2.10 7.30
C MET A 331 26.55 -1.25 8.11
N VAL A 332 27.04 -0.61 9.18
CA VAL A 332 26.27 0.33 10.00
C VAL A 332 27.03 1.62 10.14
N LEU A 333 26.46 2.69 9.62
CA LEU A 333 26.98 4.05 9.80
C LEU A 333 26.40 4.64 11.09
N ARG A 334 27.22 5.41 11.80
CA ARG A 334 26.90 5.98 13.10
C ARG A 334 27.07 7.49 13.09
N THR A 335 26.23 8.18 13.86
CA THR A 335 26.35 9.60 14.17
C THR A 335 26.43 9.72 15.69
N ASP A 336 27.50 10.35 16.22
CA ASP A 336 27.76 10.47 17.67
C ASP A 336 27.68 9.11 18.40
N ASN A 337 28.23 8.05 17.79
CA ASN A 337 28.21 6.66 18.25
C ASN A 337 26.81 5.99 18.25
N VAL A 338 25.76 6.66 17.78
CA VAL A 338 24.41 6.09 17.61
C VAL A 338 24.26 5.51 16.21
N PRO A 339 23.75 4.27 16.04
CA PRO A 339 23.44 3.72 14.73
C PRO A 339 22.44 4.61 14.00
N LEU A 340 22.74 4.96 12.74
CA LEU A 340 21.88 5.81 11.92
C LEU A 340 21.39 5.09 10.66
N LEU A 341 22.32 4.58 9.85
CA LEU A 341 22.02 3.97 8.56
C LEU A 341 22.65 2.59 8.48
N GLY A 342 21.83 1.57 8.33
CA GLY A 342 22.23 0.20 8.07
C GLY A 342 22.18 -0.11 6.57
N ILE A 343 23.19 -0.78 6.07
CA ILE A 343 23.24 -1.26 4.68
C ILE A 343 23.26 -2.78 4.71
N LYS A 344 22.33 -3.39 3.97
CA LYS A 344 22.31 -4.83 3.72
C LYS A 344 22.53 -5.09 2.24
N HIS A 345 23.71 -5.62 1.91
CA HIS A 345 23.98 -6.08 0.55
C HIS A 345 23.30 -7.44 0.31
N LEU A 346 22.50 -7.53 -0.76
CA LEU A 346 21.82 -8.74 -1.19
C LEU A 346 22.72 -9.43 -2.22
N GLU A 347 23.22 -10.61 -1.87
CA GLU A 347 24.19 -11.34 -2.68
C GLU A 347 23.53 -12.14 -3.81
N ASN A 348 22.28 -12.56 -3.62
CA ASN A 348 21.57 -13.42 -4.54
C ASN A 348 20.33 -12.71 -5.11
N VAL A 349 20.06 -12.95 -6.38
CA VAL A 349 18.86 -12.43 -7.10
C VAL A 349 17.56 -12.82 -6.40
N GLU A 350 17.51 -14.01 -5.80
CA GLU A 350 16.35 -14.51 -5.05
C GLU A 350 15.97 -13.63 -3.84
N GLN A 351 16.90 -12.82 -3.32
CA GLN A 351 16.68 -11.93 -2.18
C GLN A 351 16.05 -10.60 -2.60
N TYR A 352 16.28 -10.17 -3.84
CA TYR A 352 15.88 -8.86 -4.33
C TYR A 352 14.37 -8.57 -4.24
N PRO A 353 13.46 -9.50 -4.61
CA PRO A 353 12.02 -9.31 -4.45
C PRO A 353 11.60 -9.00 -3.01
N TYR A 354 12.40 -9.43 -2.03
CA TYR A 354 12.13 -9.27 -0.61
C TYR A 354 12.94 -8.14 0.05
N SER A 355 13.63 -7.31 -0.73
CA SER A 355 14.50 -6.22 -0.20
C SER A 355 13.78 -5.30 0.79
N GLY A 356 12.52 -4.92 0.51
CA GLY A 356 11.72 -4.09 1.44
C GLY A 356 11.37 -4.80 2.74
N LEU A 357 11.11 -6.11 2.71
CA LEU A 357 10.82 -6.90 3.91
C LEU A 357 12.10 -7.11 4.73
N ILE A 358 13.22 -7.38 4.06
CA ILE A 358 14.56 -7.48 4.68
C ILE A 358 14.91 -6.17 5.37
N ALA A 359 14.80 -5.03 4.66
CA ALA A 359 15.06 -3.73 5.24
C ALA A 359 14.17 -3.45 6.47
N ASN A 360 12.89 -3.79 6.40
CA ASN A 360 11.97 -3.58 7.51
C ASN A 360 12.31 -4.44 8.74
N LYS A 361 12.77 -5.67 8.55
CA LYS A 361 13.20 -6.55 9.64
C LYS A 361 14.51 -6.10 10.31
N LEU A 362 15.37 -5.41 9.57
CA LEU A 362 16.64 -4.90 10.08
C LEU A 362 16.54 -3.51 10.73
N LYS A 363 15.36 -2.87 10.70
CA LYS A 363 15.13 -1.59 11.37
C LYS A 363 15.31 -1.64 12.90
N ASP A 364 15.24 -2.81 13.51
CA ASP A 364 15.54 -2.96 14.93
C ASP A 364 17.03 -2.67 15.25
N GLU A 365 17.92 -2.76 14.25
CA GLU A 365 19.35 -2.47 14.40
C GLU A 365 19.67 -0.99 14.17
N THR A 366 18.99 -0.35 13.21
CA THR A 366 19.22 1.05 12.82
C THR A 366 17.92 1.68 12.32
N PRO A 367 17.68 2.99 12.60
CA PRO A 367 16.43 3.65 12.21
C PRO A 367 16.24 3.84 10.70
N ILE A 368 17.30 3.72 9.91
CA ILE A 368 17.28 3.75 8.45
C ILE A 368 17.98 2.51 7.93
N VAL A 369 17.37 1.77 7.02
CA VAL A 369 17.98 0.60 6.38
C VAL A 369 17.82 0.64 4.87
N PHE A 370 18.94 0.47 4.16
CA PHE A 370 18.99 0.21 2.72
C PHE A 370 19.31 -1.27 2.49
N ALA A 371 18.36 -2.02 1.91
CA ALA A 371 18.62 -3.38 1.42
C ALA A 371 18.81 -3.32 -0.09
N THR A 372 20.04 -3.54 -0.56
CA THR A 372 20.49 -3.22 -1.92
C THR A 372 21.11 -4.40 -2.62
N HIS A 373 20.94 -4.43 -3.95
CA HIS A 373 21.61 -5.35 -4.86
C HIS A 373 22.35 -4.54 -5.95
N GLU A 374 23.57 -4.93 -6.23
CA GLU A 374 24.41 -4.32 -7.27
C GLU A 374 24.39 -5.17 -8.53
N SER A 375 24.17 -4.54 -9.67
CA SER A 375 24.29 -5.16 -10.98
C SER A 375 24.80 -4.15 -12.01
N ASN A 376 25.88 -4.48 -12.71
CA ASN A 376 26.46 -3.64 -13.79
C ASN A 376 26.74 -2.20 -13.37
N GLY A 377 27.26 -1.98 -12.15
CA GLY A 377 27.56 -0.64 -11.65
C GLY A 377 26.36 0.19 -11.22
N CYS A 378 25.16 -0.37 -11.26
CA CYS A 378 23.95 0.20 -10.71
C CYS A 378 23.56 -0.54 -9.43
N VAL A 379 23.19 0.22 -8.42
CA VAL A 379 22.69 -0.31 -7.15
C VAL A 379 21.20 -0.02 -7.07
N THR A 380 20.41 -1.04 -6.85
CA THR A 380 18.95 -0.93 -6.69
C THR A 380 18.50 -1.64 -5.41
N GLY A 381 17.39 -1.22 -4.84
CA GLY A 381 16.92 -1.83 -3.61
C GLY A 381 15.72 -1.14 -2.98
N SER A 382 15.60 -1.31 -1.67
CA SER A 382 14.54 -0.68 -0.88
C SER A 382 15.08 0.03 0.33
N CYS A 383 14.53 1.20 0.62
CA CYS A 383 14.70 1.90 1.88
C CYS A 383 13.52 1.62 2.81
N ARG A 384 13.83 1.45 4.10
CA ARG A 384 12.86 1.54 5.20
C ARG A 384 13.44 2.42 6.28
N SER A 385 12.62 3.34 6.79
CA SER A 385 13.08 4.37 7.72
C SER A 385 12.04 4.69 8.78
N ASP A 386 12.49 5.06 9.97
CA ASP A 386 11.65 5.67 10.99
C ASP A 386 11.45 7.17 10.75
N TYR A 387 12.28 7.75 9.88
CA TYR A 387 12.24 9.17 9.49
C TYR A 387 11.65 9.34 8.07
N GLU A 388 11.06 10.50 7.83
CA GLU A 388 10.60 10.91 6.49
C GLU A 388 11.78 11.42 5.67
N ILE A 389 12.45 10.52 4.94
CA ILE A 389 13.68 10.83 4.22
C ILE A 389 13.57 10.73 2.70
N LEU A 390 12.41 10.46 2.15
CA LEU A 390 12.23 10.37 0.70
C LEU A 390 12.64 11.68 0.00
N ASN A 391 12.11 12.83 0.47
CA ASN A 391 12.47 14.13 -0.10
C ASN A 391 13.96 14.42 0.07
N LEU A 392 14.55 14.08 1.22
CA LEU A 392 16.00 14.21 1.45
C LEU A 392 16.81 13.44 0.40
N CYS A 393 16.39 12.22 0.06
CA CYS A 393 17.05 11.41 -0.96
C CYS A 393 16.86 12.01 -2.36
N GLN A 394 15.66 12.49 -2.69
CA GLN A 394 15.35 13.12 -3.98
C GLN A 394 16.15 14.42 -4.18
N ASP A 395 16.20 15.28 -3.17
CA ASP A 395 16.89 16.58 -3.22
C ASP A 395 18.41 16.46 -3.28
N SER A 396 18.96 15.31 -2.89
CA SER A 396 20.42 15.08 -2.95
C SER A 396 20.99 15.11 -4.37
N GLY A 397 20.17 14.79 -5.40
CA GLY A 397 20.60 14.60 -6.77
C GLY A 397 21.54 13.41 -7.00
N LEU A 398 21.69 12.53 -5.99
CA LEU A 398 22.58 11.35 -6.02
C LEU A 398 21.85 10.06 -6.40
N PHE A 399 20.53 10.05 -6.28
CA PHE A 399 19.67 8.92 -6.65
C PHE A 399 19.08 9.09 -8.05
N GLU A 400 19.10 8.03 -8.83
CA GLU A 400 18.38 7.94 -10.11
C GLU A 400 16.92 7.57 -9.87
N ILE A 401 16.68 6.78 -8.81
CA ILE A 401 15.35 6.34 -8.35
C ILE A 401 15.26 6.60 -6.84
N ALA A 402 14.25 7.35 -6.42
CA ALA A 402 13.78 7.46 -5.05
C ALA A 402 12.26 7.67 -5.13
N GLN A 403 11.48 6.56 -5.08
CA GLN A 403 10.03 6.57 -5.33
C GLN A 403 9.29 5.66 -4.35
N GLY A 404 8.18 6.15 -3.83
CA GLY A 404 7.33 5.48 -2.86
C GLY A 404 6.81 6.42 -1.78
N HIS A 405 6.67 5.92 -0.55
CA HIS A 405 6.22 6.67 0.61
C HIS A 405 7.41 7.25 1.40
N ASP A 406 7.17 8.29 2.18
CA ASP A 406 8.22 9.05 2.90
C ASP A 406 9.18 8.19 3.74
N LYS A 407 8.69 7.08 4.29
CA LYS A 407 9.46 6.14 5.15
C LYS A 407 9.73 4.78 4.51
N ALA A 408 9.19 4.52 3.31
CA ALA A 408 9.26 3.22 2.65
C ALA A 408 9.25 3.37 1.13
N PHE A 409 10.41 3.33 0.50
CA PHE A 409 10.54 3.60 -0.93
C PHE A 409 11.60 2.74 -1.61
N GLY A 410 11.50 2.64 -2.93
CA GLY A 410 12.51 2.07 -3.80
C GLY A 410 13.65 3.04 -4.02
N ILE A 411 14.87 2.52 -4.07
CA ILE A 411 16.08 3.29 -4.33
C ILE A 411 16.87 2.72 -5.50
N GLY A 412 17.47 3.62 -6.29
CA GLY A 412 18.40 3.28 -7.36
C GLY A 412 19.44 4.36 -7.53
N TYR A 413 20.72 3.99 -7.64
CA TYR A 413 21.83 4.91 -7.80
C TYR A 413 23.03 4.23 -8.45
N LYS A 414 23.95 5.03 -9.03
CA LYS A 414 25.22 4.54 -9.54
C LYS A 414 26.13 4.14 -8.40
N LYS A 415 26.85 3.03 -8.50
CA LYS A 415 27.76 2.55 -7.46
C LYS A 415 28.78 3.62 -7.04
N GLU A 416 29.25 4.43 -7.95
CA GLU A 416 30.18 5.55 -7.70
C GLU A 416 29.63 6.64 -6.76
N ASN A 417 28.31 6.70 -6.57
CA ASN A 417 27.63 7.66 -5.69
C ASN A 417 27.43 7.12 -4.27
N GLU A 418 27.64 5.84 -4.03
CA GLU A 418 27.29 5.17 -2.79
C GLU A 418 27.90 5.84 -1.55
N GLU A 419 29.21 6.09 -1.52
CA GLU A 419 29.87 6.77 -0.41
C GLU A 419 29.39 8.22 -0.23
N LYS A 420 29.11 8.91 -1.34
CA LYS A 420 28.57 10.29 -1.30
C LYS A 420 27.18 10.31 -0.67
N ILE A 421 26.34 9.33 -1.00
CA ILE A 421 24.98 9.17 -0.42
C ILE A 421 25.10 8.97 1.09
N TYR A 422 25.95 8.06 1.52
CA TYR A 422 26.13 7.75 2.93
C TYR A 422 26.60 8.97 3.72
N LYS A 423 27.59 9.66 3.20
CA LYS A 423 28.09 10.91 3.80
C LYS A 423 27.02 11.98 3.83
N TYR A 424 26.28 12.17 2.74
CA TYR A 424 25.19 13.16 2.66
C TYR A 424 24.13 12.93 3.75
N ILE A 425 23.64 11.70 3.90
CA ILE A 425 22.68 11.34 4.94
C ILE A 425 23.27 11.60 6.33
N GLN A 426 24.50 11.15 6.59
CA GLN A 426 25.16 11.34 7.88
C GLN A 426 25.34 12.83 8.23
N ASP A 427 25.81 13.64 7.29
CA ASP A 427 26.00 15.09 7.46
C ASP A 427 24.67 15.81 7.76
N LYS A 428 23.60 15.43 7.09
CA LYS A 428 22.27 15.98 7.33
C LYS A 428 21.79 15.71 8.76
N PHE A 429 21.88 14.48 9.21
CA PHE A 429 21.43 14.11 10.57
C PHE A 429 22.33 14.72 11.66
N THR A 430 23.62 14.88 11.41
CA THR A 430 24.54 15.53 12.36
C THR A 430 24.30 17.02 12.47
N ASN A 431 24.10 17.72 11.34
CA ASN A 431 24.02 19.18 11.30
C ASN A 431 22.62 19.71 11.64
N GLU A 432 21.56 18.99 11.24
CA GLU A 432 20.18 19.43 11.44
C GLU A 432 19.59 18.98 12.79
N LYS A 433 20.38 18.26 13.62
CA LYS A 433 19.94 17.73 14.93
C LYS A 433 18.56 17.06 14.86
N ILE A 434 18.38 16.19 13.85
CA ILE A 434 17.14 15.44 13.69
C ILE A 434 16.92 14.63 14.96
N GLU A 435 15.83 14.91 15.66
CA GLU A 435 15.51 14.25 16.93
C GLU A 435 15.34 12.74 16.72
N LEU A 436 15.94 11.96 17.60
CA LEU A 436 15.72 10.51 17.63
C LEU A 436 14.21 10.24 17.89
N PRO A 437 13.64 9.19 17.26
CA PRO A 437 12.26 8.88 17.49
C PRO A 437 12.01 8.66 18.98
N SER A 438 11.08 9.43 19.54
CA SER A 438 10.61 9.26 20.91
C SER A 438 9.43 8.29 20.94
N ILE A 439 9.29 7.53 22.02
CA ILE A 439 8.09 6.73 22.22
C ILE A 439 6.96 7.68 22.61
N PRO A 440 5.91 7.80 21.77
CA PRO A 440 4.75 8.58 22.15
C PRO A 440 3.97 7.85 23.25
N VAL A 441 3.68 8.55 24.33
CA VAL A 441 2.83 8.06 25.42
C VAL A 441 1.71 9.05 25.68
N VAL A 442 0.58 8.58 26.16
CA VAL A 442 -0.54 9.46 26.51
C VAL A 442 -0.08 10.45 27.59
N LYS A 443 0.41 9.92 28.71
CA LYS A 443 0.98 10.65 29.82
C LYS A 443 1.93 9.78 30.60
N SER A 444 2.90 10.38 31.30
CA SER A 444 3.78 9.71 32.26
C SER A 444 3.21 9.88 33.68
N TYR A 445 3.23 8.81 34.46
CA TYR A 445 2.78 8.79 35.85
C TYR A 445 3.94 8.36 36.76
N ASP A 446 4.19 9.13 37.81
CA ASP A 446 5.12 8.79 38.89
C ASP A 446 4.30 8.08 40.02
N LEU A 447 4.44 6.77 40.14
CA LEU A 447 3.67 5.98 41.12
C LEU A 447 3.90 6.37 42.59
N GLU A 448 4.95 7.12 42.89
CA GLU A 448 5.17 7.67 44.26
C GLU A 448 4.33 8.93 44.50
N LYS A 449 3.85 9.61 43.44
CA LYS A 449 3.15 10.90 43.52
C LYS A 449 1.75 10.90 42.92
N ASP A 450 1.51 10.01 41.96
CA ASP A 450 0.30 10.02 41.14
C ASP A 450 -0.54 8.76 41.40
N ASP A 451 -1.85 8.93 41.54
CA ASP A 451 -2.81 7.82 41.48
C ASP A 451 -3.14 7.51 40.03
N LEU A 452 -2.98 6.25 39.61
CA LEU A 452 -3.35 5.78 38.27
C LEU A 452 -4.88 5.68 38.14
N PRO A 453 -5.52 6.55 37.32
CA PRO A 453 -6.97 6.51 37.16
C PRO A 453 -7.41 5.23 36.44
N LYS A 454 -8.33 4.47 37.06
CA LYS A 454 -8.85 3.20 36.49
C LYS A 454 -9.54 3.38 35.13
N CYS A 455 -10.09 4.58 34.82
CA CYS A 455 -10.74 4.88 33.56
C CYS A 455 -9.79 4.83 32.34
N LEU A 456 -8.47 4.86 32.57
CA LEU A 456 -7.49 4.81 31.47
C LEU A 456 -7.35 3.41 30.83
N PHE A 457 -7.83 2.35 31.49
CA PHE A 457 -7.56 0.98 31.07
C PHE A 457 -8.63 0.32 30.20
N GLY A 458 -9.77 0.93 29.96
CA GLY A 458 -10.86 0.34 29.19
C GLY A 458 -10.87 0.68 27.70
N PHE A 459 -10.51 1.90 27.35
CA PHE A 459 -10.64 2.45 25.99
C PHE A 459 -9.84 1.68 24.94
N ALA A 460 -8.60 1.34 25.26
CA ALA A 460 -7.72 0.66 24.32
C ALA A 460 -8.27 -0.71 23.87
N ASP A 461 -8.92 -1.44 24.75
CA ASP A 461 -9.47 -2.75 24.46
C ASP A 461 -10.88 -2.66 23.84
N GLN A 462 -11.67 -1.68 24.24
CA GLN A 462 -13.00 -1.41 23.66
C GLN A 462 -12.91 -1.10 22.15
N TRP A 463 -11.84 -0.44 21.72
CA TRP A 463 -11.66 0.04 20.36
C TRP A 463 -10.49 -0.64 19.63
N GLU A 464 -10.23 -1.93 19.87
CA GLU A 464 -9.11 -2.64 19.22
C GLU A 464 -9.09 -2.50 17.69
N CYS A 465 -10.25 -2.32 17.07
CA CYS A 465 -10.39 -2.19 15.62
C CYS A 465 -9.93 -0.83 15.03
N ILE A 466 -9.66 0.20 15.86
CA ILE A 466 -9.22 1.51 15.34
C ILE A 466 -7.70 1.69 15.34
N TRP A 467 -6.96 0.89 16.12
CA TRP A 467 -5.52 1.07 16.27
C TRP A 467 -4.75 0.60 15.04
N ASN A 468 -3.82 1.43 14.57
CA ASN A 468 -3.04 1.21 13.36
C ASN A 468 -1.71 1.99 13.43
N ASN A 469 -0.92 2.01 12.36
CA ASN A 469 0.36 2.71 12.32
C ASN A 469 0.27 4.23 12.48
N ASN A 470 -0.87 4.83 12.12
CA ASN A 470 -1.08 6.29 12.21
C ASN A 470 -1.78 6.69 13.51
N LEU A 471 -2.58 5.77 14.09
CA LEU A 471 -3.25 5.94 15.36
C LEU A 471 -2.82 4.81 16.30
N ILE A 472 -1.78 5.07 17.09
CA ILE A 472 -1.21 4.08 18.00
C ILE A 472 -2.15 3.80 19.17
N LYS A 473 -2.12 2.55 19.67
CA LYS A 473 -2.83 2.18 20.89
C LYS A 473 -2.31 3.02 22.06
N PRO A 474 -3.17 3.59 22.92
CA PRO A 474 -2.74 4.39 24.06
C PRO A 474 -1.75 3.63 24.96
N VAL A 475 -0.61 4.25 25.21
CA VAL A 475 0.44 3.76 26.09
C VAL A 475 0.70 4.80 27.16
N PHE A 476 0.79 4.37 28.42
CA PHE A 476 1.12 5.20 29.55
C PHE A 476 2.53 4.86 30.03
N ALA A 477 3.38 5.85 30.26
CA ALA A 477 4.66 5.63 30.89
C ALA A 477 4.46 5.64 32.41
N ILE A 478 5.09 4.67 33.07
CA ILE A 478 5.05 4.56 34.54
C ILE A 478 6.49 4.65 35.04
N ASP A 479 6.78 5.65 35.83
CA ASP A 479 8.05 5.80 36.53
C ASP A 479 7.93 5.21 37.95
N PHE A 480 8.79 4.26 38.28
CA PHE A 480 8.83 3.64 39.59
C PHE A 480 10.29 3.33 40.00
N LYS A 481 10.59 3.53 41.27
CA LYS A 481 11.89 3.14 41.84
C LYS A 481 11.83 1.71 42.33
N LEU A 482 12.63 0.83 41.72
CA LEU A 482 12.92 -0.49 42.25
C LEU A 482 13.94 -0.35 43.40
N ASN A 483 13.49 -0.46 44.64
CA ASN A 483 14.40 -0.72 45.75
C ASN A 483 14.80 -2.20 45.70
N VAL A 484 15.93 -2.49 45.06
CA VAL A 484 16.55 -3.82 45.14
C VAL A 484 17.27 -3.89 46.49
N SER A 485 16.68 -4.54 47.46
CA SER A 485 17.30 -4.88 48.74
C SER A 485 18.18 -6.12 48.59
#